data_ccaffd180cc4829a6f15a6b4aa359b53
#
_entry.id   ccaffd180cc4829a6f15a6b4aa359b53
#
_cell.length_a   1.000
_cell.length_b   1.000
_cell.length_c   1.000
_cell.angle_alpha   90.00
_cell.angle_beta   90.00
_cell.angle_gamma   90.00
#
_symmetry.space_group_name_H-M   'P 1'
#
loop_
_entity.id
_entity.type
_entity.pdbx_description
1 polymer ?
#
loop_
_entity_poly.entity_id
_entity_poly.type
_entity_poly.pdbx_seq_one_letter_code
_entity_poly.pdbx_strand_id
1 'polypeptide(L)'
;MAFNRKQKLRDNIEAIRTAFTLDREGRTPTERERALLGRYCGFGGLKCILNPARELTDAVHWAKSDLELFAPTVELHRLIRENSRDEAEYRRYVDSLKASVLTAFYTPQAIADTIAEVLHDRKVRPRLVLEPSAGMGAFISPVLSNNPQAEVMAFEKDLLTGKLLGCLYPQQKIRTEGFEKIEKPFLNHFDLAISNIPFGDFGVFDAEFSRSASFGRRSAQKTIHDYFFLKGLDAVRDGGIVAFVTSQGVLNSSRVSVRNEMFSKANLVSAIRLPNNLFTDNAGTEAGSDLIILQKDLQKKGLTQEERVLTIIQTEHNGGLTDNAYFAYHTERIIHTDAKRGTDLYGKPAMVYTHSGGVEGIA
;
A
#
# COMPACT_ATOMS: atom_id res chain seq x y z
N MET A 1 19.54 -2.37 9.60
CA MET A 1 19.76 -3.62 10.42
C MET A 1 19.53 -4.83 9.55
N ALA A 2 20.33 -5.90 9.69
CA ALA A 2 20.10 -7.12 8.91
C ALA A 2 18.71 -7.70 9.23
N PHE A 3 18.00 -8.16 8.20
CA PHE A 3 16.66 -8.78 8.29
C PHE A 3 16.68 -10.02 9.21
N ASN A 4 16.17 -9.89 10.43
CA ASN A 4 16.14 -10.98 11.41
C ASN A 4 14.76 -11.67 11.38
N ARG A 5 14.65 -12.78 10.63
CA ARG A 5 13.42 -13.56 10.44
C ARG A 5 12.77 -14.02 11.75
N LYS A 6 13.59 -14.44 12.72
CA LYS A 6 13.10 -14.94 14.01
C LYS A 6 12.52 -13.83 14.89
N GLN A 7 13.19 -12.67 14.94
CA GLN A 7 12.68 -11.51 15.65
C GLN A 7 11.39 -11.00 15.01
N LYS A 8 11.37 -10.88 13.67
CA LYS A 8 10.17 -10.49 12.92
C LYS A 8 8.97 -11.37 13.23
N LEU A 9 9.15 -12.69 13.21
CA LEU A 9 8.07 -13.64 13.52
C LEU A 9 7.57 -13.47 14.98
N ARG A 10 8.47 -13.31 15.94
CA ARG A 10 8.11 -13.07 17.34
C ARG A 10 7.35 -11.77 17.53
N ASP A 11 7.83 -10.68 16.95
CA ASP A 11 7.17 -9.37 17.04
C ASP A 11 5.75 -9.43 16.46
N ASN A 12 5.56 -10.12 15.32
CA ASN A 12 4.24 -10.34 14.75
C ASN A 12 3.33 -11.17 15.66
N ILE A 13 3.84 -12.24 16.27
CA ILE A 13 3.06 -13.06 17.23
C ILE A 13 2.61 -12.25 18.42
N GLU A 14 3.50 -11.45 19.01
CA GLU A 14 3.17 -10.61 20.16
C GLU A 14 2.15 -9.51 19.81
N ALA A 15 2.29 -8.90 18.64
CA ALA A 15 1.31 -7.92 18.15
C ALA A 15 -0.09 -8.56 17.98
N ILE A 16 -0.15 -9.75 17.34
CA ILE A 16 -1.41 -10.50 17.15
C ILE A 16 -2.01 -10.90 18.50
N ARG A 17 -1.20 -11.40 19.43
CA ARG A 17 -1.62 -11.76 20.79
C ARG A 17 -2.25 -10.55 21.50
N THR A 18 -1.57 -9.41 21.41
CA THR A 18 -2.04 -8.14 22.00
C THR A 18 -3.38 -7.73 21.38
N ALA A 19 -3.53 -7.79 20.05
CA ALA A 19 -4.78 -7.44 19.38
C ALA A 19 -5.95 -8.35 19.80
N PHE A 20 -5.73 -9.67 19.89
CA PHE A 20 -6.78 -10.59 20.34
C PHE A 20 -7.14 -10.37 21.81
N THR A 21 -6.17 -10.01 22.65
CA THR A 21 -6.44 -9.69 24.06
C THR A 21 -7.31 -8.43 24.19
N LEU A 22 -6.95 -7.37 23.46
CA LEU A 22 -7.72 -6.12 23.46
C LEU A 22 -9.16 -6.30 22.93
N ASP A 23 -9.31 -7.09 21.87
CA ASP A 23 -10.61 -7.41 21.29
C ASP A 23 -11.51 -8.17 22.29
N ARG A 24 -10.96 -9.16 22.99
CA ARG A 24 -11.66 -9.93 24.03
C ARG A 24 -12.03 -9.07 25.23
N GLU A 25 -11.17 -8.15 25.63
CA GLU A 25 -11.39 -7.26 26.77
C GLU A 25 -12.24 -6.03 26.43
N GLY A 26 -12.45 -5.74 25.15
CA GLY A 26 -13.27 -4.61 24.69
C GLY A 26 -12.72 -3.25 25.10
N ARG A 27 -11.40 -3.10 25.19
CA ARG A 27 -10.73 -1.87 25.66
C ARG A 27 -9.69 -1.35 24.66
N THR A 28 -9.34 -0.09 24.84
CA THR A 28 -8.24 0.55 24.06
C THR A 28 -6.87 0.13 24.60
N PRO A 29 -5.83 0.12 23.75
CA PRO A 29 -4.47 -0.25 24.14
C PRO A 29 -3.83 0.79 25.07
N THR A 30 -3.03 0.32 26.02
CA THR A 30 -2.06 1.12 26.74
C THR A 30 -0.91 1.55 25.82
N GLU A 31 -0.07 2.49 26.26
CA GLU A 31 1.10 2.92 25.48
C GLU A 31 2.07 1.76 25.18
N ARG A 32 2.30 0.87 26.14
CA ARG A 32 3.12 -0.33 25.97
C ARG A 32 2.51 -1.28 24.91
N GLU A 33 1.21 -1.47 24.95
CA GLU A 33 0.51 -2.32 23.98
C GLU A 33 0.49 -1.69 22.58
N ARG A 34 0.36 -0.35 22.47
CA ARG A 34 0.55 0.36 21.19
C ARG A 34 1.92 0.10 20.59
N ALA A 35 2.98 0.15 21.43
CA ALA A 35 4.34 -0.14 20.99
C ALA A 35 4.51 -1.60 20.54
N LEU A 36 3.81 -2.57 21.16
CA LEU A 36 3.80 -3.97 20.72
C LEU A 36 3.05 -4.13 19.39
N LEU A 37 1.86 -3.55 19.26
CA LEU A 37 1.07 -3.57 18.03
C LEU A 37 1.85 -2.96 16.86
N GLY A 38 2.54 -1.84 17.08
CA GLY A 38 3.33 -1.13 16.06
C GLY A 38 4.55 -1.91 15.55
N ARG A 39 4.95 -3.01 16.21
CA ARG A 39 6.01 -3.90 15.72
C ARG A 39 5.54 -4.86 14.63
N TYR A 40 4.24 -4.98 14.42
CA TYR A 40 3.74 -5.82 13.35
C TYR A 40 4.17 -5.28 11.98
N CYS A 41 4.82 -6.13 11.22
CA CYS A 41 5.33 -5.77 9.89
C CYS A 41 4.97 -6.82 8.81
N GLY A 42 3.96 -7.64 9.09
CA GLY A 42 3.51 -8.68 8.17
C GLY A 42 4.50 -9.82 7.98
N PHE A 43 4.16 -10.75 7.11
CA PHE A 43 4.90 -12.00 6.93
C PHE A 43 5.75 -12.05 5.64
N GLY A 44 5.99 -10.93 4.98
CA GLY A 44 6.91 -10.85 3.84
C GLY A 44 8.28 -11.46 4.19
N GLY A 45 8.83 -12.31 3.32
CA GLY A 45 10.09 -13.04 3.58
C GLY A 45 9.99 -14.23 4.53
N LEU A 46 8.81 -14.55 5.06
CA LEU A 46 8.56 -15.68 5.99
C LEU A 46 7.68 -16.77 5.35
N LYS A 47 7.95 -17.16 4.11
CA LYS A 47 7.14 -18.19 3.39
C LYS A 47 6.98 -19.50 4.16
N CYS A 48 7.95 -19.85 5.02
CA CYS A 48 7.93 -21.08 5.82
C CYS A 48 6.72 -21.17 6.78
N ILE A 49 6.10 -20.06 7.19
CA ILE A 49 4.90 -20.08 8.05
C ILE A 49 3.69 -20.74 7.39
N LEU A 50 3.71 -20.93 6.07
CA LEU A 50 2.66 -21.62 5.30
C LEU A 50 2.84 -23.14 5.27
N ASN A 51 3.98 -23.64 5.74
CA ASN A 51 4.21 -25.07 5.87
C ASN A 51 3.37 -25.66 7.03
N PRO A 52 3.07 -26.96 7.03
CA PRO A 52 2.39 -27.61 8.14
C PRO A 52 3.09 -27.29 9.48
N ALA A 53 2.33 -26.82 10.46
CA ALA A 53 2.82 -26.46 11.79
C ALA A 53 1.69 -26.58 12.84
N ARG A 54 0.92 -27.67 12.79
CA ARG A 54 -0.16 -27.96 13.76
C ARG A 54 0.38 -28.66 15.00
N GLU A 55 1.31 -29.58 14.79
CA GLU A 55 1.90 -30.44 15.80
C GLU A 55 3.43 -30.47 15.66
N LEU A 56 4.12 -30.85 16.74
CA LEU A 56 5.59 -30.91 16.73
C LEU A 56 6.15 -31.93 15.72
N THR A 57 5.36 -32.93 15.35
CA THR A 57 5.69 -33.93 14.33
C THR A 57 5.79 -33.33 12.93
N ASP A 58 5.13 -32.20 12.66
CA ASP A 58 5.18 -31.52 11.36
C ASP A 58 6.58 -30.99 11.00
N ALA A 59 7.51 -30.96 11.95
CA ALA A 59 8.88 -30.51 11.74
C ALA A 59 9.59 -31.28 10.59
N VAL A 60 9.18 -32.50 10.28
CA VAL A 60 9.73 -33.30 9.18
C VAL A 60 9.49 -32.69 7.79
N HIS A 61 8.49 -31.81 7.67
CA HIS A 61 8.16 -31.11 6.43
C HIS A 61 8.91 -29.76 6.26
N TRP A 62 9.79 -29.43 7.23
CA TRP A 62 10.49 -28.16 7.24
C TRP A 62 11.92 -28.27 6.75
N ALA A 63 12.37 -27.30 5.94
CA ALA A 63 13.77 -27.22 5.55
C ALA A 63 14.66 -26.93 6.77
N LYS A 64 15.86 -27.47 6.80
CA LYS A 64 16.83 -27.28 7.92
C LYS A 64 17.09 -25.79 8.21
N SER A 65 17.13 -24.95 7.16
CA SER A 65 17.30 -23.49 7.24
C SER A 65 16.15 -22.76 7.95
N ASP A 66 14.99 -23.38 8.07
CA ASP A 66 13.78 -22.78 8.61
C ASP A 66 13.36 -23.39 9.97
N LEU A 67 14.04 -24.43 10.44
CA LEU A 67 13.70 -25.15 11.67
C LEU A 67 13.65 -24.24 12.93
N GLU A 68 14.47 -23.21 12.98
CA GLU A 68 14.44 -22.25 14.10
C GLU A 68 13.13 -21.46 14.18
N LEU A 69 12.35 -21.38 13.07
CA LEU A 69 11.07 -20.70 12.98
C LEU A 69 9.90 -21.65 13.20
N PHE A 70 10.13 -22.96 13.27
CA PHE A 70 9.09 -23.97 13.38
C PHE A 70 8.26 -23.82 14.66
N ALA A 71 8.91 -23.84 15.83
CA ALA A 71 8.20 -23.72 17.11
C ALA A 71 7.40 -22.38 17.24
N PRO A 72 7.96 -21.21 16.88
CA PRO A 72 7.17 -19.99 16.79
C PRO A 72 5.99 -20.05 15.82
N THR A 73 6.13 -20.79 14.70
CA THR A 73 5.00 -20.95 13.74
C THR A 73 3.90 -21.83 14.31
N VAL A 74 4.24 -22.90 15.03
CA VAL A 74 3.25 -23.70 15.79
C VAL A 74 2.51 -22.83 16.80
N GLU A 75 3.23 -21.95 17.52
CA GLU A 75 2.64 -21.00 18.45
C GLU A 75 1.67 -20.04 17.73
N LEU A 76 2.06 -19.48 16.57
CA LEU A 76 1.22 -18.61 15.76
C LEU A 76 -0.09 -19.28 15.38
N HIS A 77 -0.04 -20.49 14.81
CA HIS A 77 -1.24 -21.22 14.39
C HIS A 77 -2.13 -21.59 15.58
N ARG A 78 -1.54 -21.95 16.72
CA ARG A 78 -2.29 -22.21 17.97
C ARG A 78 -2.98 -20.94 18.44
N LEU A 79 -2.25 -19.80 18.53
CA LEU A 79 -2.81 -18.51 18.93
C LEU A 79 -4.01 -18.10 18.06
N ILE A 80 -3.89 -18.22 16.75
CA ILE A 80 -4.97 -17.89 15.82
C ILE A 80 -6.17 -18.83 16.04
N ARG A 81 -5.93 -20.13 16.18
CA ARG A 81 -6.99 -21.12 16.37
C ARG A 81 -7.76 -20.90 17.67
N GLU A 82 -7.06 -20.64 18.79
CA GLU A 82 -7.66 -20.38 20.09
C GLU A 82 -8.51 -19.09 20.12
N ASN A 83 -8.24 -18.15 19.23
CA ASN A 83 -8.96 -16.88 19.09
C ASN A 83 -9.89 -16.84 17.88
N SER A 84 -10.15 -17.98 17.22
CA SER A 84 -11.15 -18.12 16.15
C SER A 84 -12.43 -18.72 16.71
N ARG A 85 -13.59 -18.18 16.32
CA ARG A 85 -14.90 -18.66 16.75
C ARG A 85 -15.25 -20.04 16.19
N ASP A 86 -14.75 -20.31 15.00
CA ASP A 86 -14.98 -21.54 14.25
C ASP A 86 -13.87 -21.81 13.23
N GLU A 87 -13.94 -22.95 12.55
CA GLU A 87 -12.96 -23.34 11.52
C GLU A 87 -12.99 -22.42 10.29
N ALA A 88 -14.12 -21.80 9.98
CA ALA A 88 -14.22 -20.87 8.85
C ALA A 88 -13.45 -19.57 9.15
N GLU A 89 -13.55 -19.06 10.37
CA GLU A 89 -12.77 -17.88 10.79
C GLU A 89 -11.27 -18.20 10.88
N TYR A 90 -10.90 -19.38 11.40
CA TYR A 90 -9.50 -19.82 11.39
C TYR A 90 -8.94 -19.84 9.97
N ARG A 91 -9.67 -20.40 9.00
CA ARG A 91 -9.24 -20.40 7.59
C ARG A 91 -9.07 -18.99 7.04
N ARG A 92 -9.96 -18.06 7.36
CA ARG A 92 -9.83 -16.64 6.95
C ARG A 92 -8.56 -16.01 7.51
N TYR A 93 -8.20 -16.28 8.75
CA TYR A 93 -6.91 -15.83 9.31
C TYR A 93 -5.71 -16.49 8.63
N VAL A 94 -5.78 -17.77 8.31
CA VAL A 94 -4.70 -18.45 7.55
C VAL A 94 -4.58 -17.86 6.13
N ASP A 95 -5.69 -17.52 5.48
CA ASP A 95 -5.66 -16.83 4.18
C ASP A 95 -5.09 -15.42 4.29
N SER A 96 -5.33 -14.72 5.41
CA SER A 96 -4.68 -13.46 5.78
C SER A 96 -3.15 -13.63 5.89
N LEU A 97 -2.67 -14.67 6.57
CA LEU A 97 -1.22 -14.97 6.61
C LEU A 97 -0.63 -15.18 5.20
N LYS A 98 -1.32 -15.94 4.34
CA LYS A 98 -0.89 -16.19 2.95
C LYS A 98 -0.81 -14.90 2.14
N ALA A 99 -1.83 -14.07 2.24
CA ALA A 99 -1.87 -12.78 1.57
C ALA A 99 -0.69 -11.90 2.03
N SER A 100 -0.48 -11.79 3.34
CA SER A 100 0.59 -10.98 3.94
C SER A 100 2.01 -11.45 3.51
N VAL A 101 2.23 -12.74 3.28
CA VAL A 101 3.52 -13.25 2.75
C VAL A 101 3.82 -12.68 1.36
N LEU A 102 2.78 -12.42 0.56
CA LEU A 102 2.92 -12.02 -0.84
C LEU A 102 2.86 -10.51 -1.07
N THR A 103 2.15 -9.76 -0.20
CA THR A 103 1.77 -8.37 -0.48
C THR A 103 2.22 -7.35 0.56
N ALA A 104 2.97 -7.75 1.60
CA ALA A 104 3.38 -6.84 2.67
C ALA A 104 4.50 -5.88 2.24
N PHE A 105 4.17 -4.89 1.41
CA PHE A 105 5.02 -3.75 1.05
C PHE A 105 4.63 -2.54 1.90
N TYR A 106 4.96 -2.57 3.20
CA TYR A 106 4.67 -1.44 4.08
C TYR A 106 5.58 -0.26 3.78
N THR A 107 4.98 0.92 3.67
CA THR A 107 5.72 2.18 3.48
C THR A 107 6.61 2.44 4.68
N PRO A 108 7.92 2.71 4.48
CA PRO A 108 8.77 3.19 5.55
C PRO A 108 8.19 4.45 6.20
N GLN A 109 8.21 4.53 7.53
CA GLN A 109 7.57 5.62 8.26
C GLN A 109 8.13 6.99 7.85
N ALA A 110 9.44 7.13 7.67
CA ALA A 110 10.08 8.37 7.23
C ALA A 110 9.50 8.91 5.90
N ILE A 111 9.16 8.01 4.96
CA ILE A 111 8.54 8.42 3.68
C ILE A 111 7.10 8.90 3.90
N ALA A 112 6.33 8.22 4.73
CA ALA A 112 4.97 8.64 5.05
C ALA A 112 4.96 9.99 5.78
N ASP A 113 5.90 10.18 6.71
CA ASP A 113 6.09 11.44 7.45
C ASP A 113 6.43 12.58 6.48
N THR A 114 7.42 12.37 5.59
CA THR A 114 7.84 13.37 4.59
C THR A 114 6.70 13.75 3.66
N ILE A 115 5.94 12.78 3.14
CA ILE A 115 4.80 13.08 2.26
C ILE A 115 3.74 13.91 3.01
N ALA A 116 3.41 13.54 4.25
CA ALA A 116 2.44 14.27 5.05
C ALA A 116 2.93 15.69 5.42
N GLU A 117 4.21 15.85 5.74
CA GLU A 117 4.84 17.15 6.02
C GLU A 117 4.84 18.06 4.79
N VAL A 118 5.26 17.55 3.62
CA VAL A 118 5.22 18.31 2.35
C VAL A 118 3.80 18.75 2.02
N LEU A 119 2.80 17.91 2.16
CA LEU A 119 1.40 18.30 1.96
C LEU A 119 1.00 19.41 2.94
N HIS A 120 1.39 19.28 4.22
CA HIS A 120 1.14 20.29 5.23
C HIS A 120 1.80 21.62 4.90
N ASP A 121 3.06 21.65 4.47
CA ASP A 121 3.81 22.86 4.08
C ASP A 121 3.19 23.53 2.87
N ARG A 122 2.63 22.77 1.95
CA ARG A 122 1.84 23.25 0.80
C ARG A 122 0.41 23.65 1.16
N LYS A 123 0.11 23.78 2.47
CA LYS A 123 -1.16 24.24 3.03
C LYS A 123 -2.35 23.32 2.76
N VAL A 124 -2.09 22.04 2.50
CA VAL A 124 -3.13 21.03 2.50
C VAL A 124 -3.53 20.75 3.95
N ARG A 125 -4.75 21.12 4.32
CA ARG A 125 -5.30 21.02 5.69
C ARG A 125 -6.57 20.19 5.66
N PRO A 126 -6.47 18.87 5.47
CA PRO A 126 -7.64 18.03 5.35
C PRO A 126 -8.35 17.87 6.70
N ARG A 127 -9.68 17.85 6.67
CA ARG A 127 -10.53 17.44 7.79
C ARG A 127 -11.03 16.01 7.63
N LEU A 128 -11.34 15.61 6.41
CA LEU A 128 -11.81 14.26 6.07
C LEU A 128 -10.76 13.57 5.19
N VAL A 129 -10.18 12.50 5.73
CA VAL A 129 -9.07 11.79 5.10
C VAL A 129 -9.48 10.36 4.81
N LEU A 130 -9.11 9.87 3.64
CA LEU A 130 -9.28 8.49 3.21
C LEU A 130 -7.91 7.82 3.08
N GLU A 131 -7.72 6.67 3.71
CA GLU A 131 -6.61 5.76 3.44
C GLU A 131 -7.15 4.43 2.89
N PRO A 132 -7.20 4.26 1.56
CA PRO A 132 -7.92 3.14 0.93
C PRO A 132 -7.20 1.78 0.98
N SER A 133 -5.94 1.73 1.41
CA SER A 133 -5.15 0.51 1.64
C SER A 133 -4.19 0.76 2.78
N ALA A 134 -4.72 0.69 4.01
CA ALA A 134 -4.04 1.29 5.15
C ALA A 134 -2.87 0.46 5.70
N GLY A 135 -2.88 -0.86 5.52
CA GLY A 135 -1.90 -1.72 6.18
C GLY A 135 -1.92 -1.49 7.68
N MET A 136 -0.80 -1.08 8.23
CA MET A 136 -0.68 -0.71 9.64
C MET A 136 -0.89 0.81 9.91
N GLY A 137 -1.40 1.57 8.92
CA GLY A 137 -1.73 2.97 9.06
C GLY A 137 -0.52 3.91 9.03
N ALA A 138 0.46 3.62 8.17
CA ALA A 138 1.68 4.42 8.06
C ALA A 138 1.41 5.91 7.82
N PHE A 139 0.32 6.25 7.10
CA PHE A 139 -0.07 7.63 6.83
C PHE A 139 -1.01 8.23 7.89
N ILE A 140 -1.68 7.41 8.72
CA ILE A 140 -2.66 7.92 9.70
C ILE A 140 -1.97 8.81 10.72
N SER A 141 -0.90 8.32 11.36
CA SER A 141 -0.21 9.06 12.41
C SER A 141 0.36 10.41 11.92
N PRO A 142 1.13 10.50 10.82
CA PRO A 142 1.69 11.78 10.36
C PRO A 142 0.61 12.76 9.88
N VAL A 143 -0.47 12.26 9.26
CA VAL A 143 -1.59 13.12 8.87
C VAL A 143 -2.27 13.72 10.10
N LEU A 144 -2.54 12.92 11.13
CA LEU A 144 -3.15 13.39 12.38
C LEU A 144 -2.23 14.30 13.17
N SER A 145 -0.92 14.06 13.17
CA SER A 145 0.08 14.93 13.82
C SER A 145 0.07 16.34 13.21
N ASN A 146 -0.04 16.44 11.90
CA ASN A 146 -0.10 17.69 11.16
C ASN A 146 -1.51 18.33 11.14
N ASN A 147 -2.56 17.52 11.35
CA ASN A 147 -3.96 17.94 11.33
C ASN A 147 -4.75 17.27 12.45
N PRO A 148 -4.61 17.71 13.72
CA PRO A 148 -5.20 17.04 14.89
C PRO A 148 -6.74 16.95 14.89
N GLN A 149 -7.42 17.74 14.07
CA GLN A 149 -8.87 17.73 13.91
C GLN A 149 -9.35 16.89 12.73
N ALA A 150 -8.42 16.19 12.04
CA ALA A 150 -8.81 15.35 10.93
C ALA A 150 -9.46 14.03 11.42
N GLU A 151 -10.46 13.59 10.65
CA GLU A 151 -11.10 12.30 10.79
C GLU A 151 -10.62 11.40 9.66
N VAL A 152 -10.13 10.21 10.01
CA VAL A 152 -9.62 9.25 9.03
C VAL A 152 -10.58 8.08 8.87
N MET A 153 -10.98 7.81 7.63
CA MET A 153 -11.57 6.54 7.23
C MET A 153 -10.49 5.71 6.52
N ALA A 154 -10.25 4.51 7.03
CA ALA A 154 -9.22 3.62 6.48
C ALA A 154 -9.82 2.27 6.10
N PHE A 155 -9.43 1.75 4.93
CA PHE A 155 -9.77 0.42 4.45
C PHE A 155 -8.54 -0.48 4.52
N GLU A 156 -8.69 -1.66 5.10
CA GLU A 156 -7.69 -2.72 5.08
C GLU A 156 -8.39 -4.05 4.80
N LYS A 157 -8.03 -4.68 3.68
CA LYS A 157 -8.70 -5.91 3.24
C LYS A 157 -8.26 -7.13 4.03
N ASP A 158 -7.02 -7.13 4.49
CA ASP A 158 -6.47 -8.22 5.28
C ASP A 158 -7.09 -8.24 6.68
N LEU A 159 -7.70 -9.38 7.05
CA LEU A 159 -8.46 -9.51 8.29
C LEU A 159 -7.59 -9.29 9.53
N LEU A 160 -6.38 -9.83 9.53
CA LEU A 160 -5.47 -9.76 10.68
C LEU A 160 -4.88 -8.37 10.83
N THR A 161 -4.37 -7.82 9.72
CA THR A 161 -3.83 -6.45 9.67
C THR A 161 -4.90 -5.42 10.03
N GLY A 162 -6.13 -5.56 9.50
CA GLY A 162 -7.24 -4.66 9.83
C GLY A 162 -7.64 -4.70 11.29
N LYS A 163 -7.58 -5.89 11.94
CA LYS A 163 -7.81 -6.02 13.39
C LYS A 163 -6.74 -5.26 14.19
N LEU A 164 -5.46 -5.41 13.84
CA LEU A 164 -4.38 -4.69 14.51
C LEU A 164 -4.50 -3.17 14.29
N LEU A 165 -4.82 -2.76 13.07
CA LEU A 165 -5.03 -1.36 12.71
C LEU A 165 -6.17 -0.73 13.55
N GLY A 166 -7.29 -1.45 13.73
CA GLY A 166 -8.40 -1.01 14.57
C GLY A 166 -8.00 -0.83 16.05
N CYS A 167 -7.13 -1.69 16.56
CA CYS A 167 -6.57 -1.54 17.91
C CYS A 167 -5.62 -0.33 18.02
N LEU A 168 -4.81 -0.06 16.99
CA LEU A 168 -3.87 1.08 16.97
C LEU A 168 -4.62 2.42 16.92
N TYR A 169 -5.68 2.50 16.14
CA TYR A 169 -6.43 3.73 15.87
C TYR A 169 -7.92 3.62 16.25
N PRO A 170 -8.25 3.34 17.54
CA PRO A 170 -9.63 3.09 17.96
C PRO A 170 -10.56 4.32 17.83
N GLN A 171 -10.00 5.50 17.62
CA GLN A 171 -10.75 6.74 17.41
C GLN A 171 -11.05 7.02 15.93
N GLN A 172 -10.47 6.24 15.01
CA GLN A 172 -10.63 6.40 13.57
C GLN A 172 -11.60 5.36 13.01
N LYS A 173 -12.16 5.64 11.83
CA LYS A 173 -13.11 4.72 11.18
C LYS A 173 -12.37 3.66 10.37
N ILE A 174 -12.03 2.56 11.00
CA ILE A 174 -11.33 1.44 10.36
C ILE A 174 -12.35 0.44 9.77
N ARG A 175 -12.20 0.12 8.49
CA ARG A 175 -13.02 -0.83 7.74
C ARG A 175 -12.15 -2.01 7.30
N THR A 176 -12.38 -3.18 7.92
CA THR A 176 -11.66 -4.42 7.57
C THR A 176 -12.31 -5.08 6.36
N GLU A 177 -12.20 -4.43 5.22
CA GLU A 177 -12.75 -4.84 3.93
C GLU A 177 -12.03 -4.14 2.77
N GLY A 178 -12.28 -4.58 1.54
CA GLY A 178 -11.68 -3.95 0.36
C GLY A 178 -12.31 -2.60 0.03
N PHE A 179 -11.50 -1.70 -0.52
CA PHE A 179 -11.91 -0.34 -0.90
C PHE A 179 -13.04 -0.31 -1.93
N GLU A 180 -13.21 -1.37 -2.71
CA GLU A 180 -14.34 -1.52 -3.64
C GLU A 180 -15.72 -1.47 -2.97
N LYS A 181 -15.77 -1.64 -1.64
CA LYS A 181 -17.01 -1.62 -0.84
C LYS A 181 -17.34 -0.25 -0.26
N ILE A 182 -16.58 0.79 -0.59
CA ILE A 182 -16.91 2.15 -0.15
C ILE A 182 -18.34 2.52 -0.57
N GLU A 183 -19.12 2.99 0.38
CA GLU A 183 -20.53 3.32 0.15
C GLU A 183 -20.69 4.68 -0.55
N LYS A 184 -21.77 4.86 -1.30
CA LYS A 184 -22.09 6.07 -2.08
C LYS A 184 -22.00 7.38 -1.30
N PRO A 185 -22.44 7.50 -0.03
CA PRO A 185 -22.32 8.73 0.74
C PRO A 185 -20.88 9.24 0.92
N PHE A 186 -19.88 8.36 0.75
CA PHE A 186 -18.46 8.70 0.85
C PHE A 186 -17.81 8.99 -0.51
N LEU A 187 -18.60 9.07 -1.58
CA LEU A 187 -18.13 9.61 -2.87
C LEU A 187 -18.23 11.14 -2.86
N ASN A 188 -17.24 11.82 -3.45
CA ASN A 188 -17.07 13.29 -3.39
C ASN A 188 -17.05 13.84 -1.95
N HIS A 189 -16.44 13.10 -1.03
CA HIS A 189 -16.55 13.37 0.40
C HIS A 189 -15.23 13.83 1.02
N PHE A 190 -14.10 13.20 0.68
CA PHE A 190 -12.83 13.42 1.37
C PHE A 190 -12.07 14.62 0.82
N ASP A 191 -11.32 15.31 1.69
CA ASP A 191 -10.37 16.36 1.31
C ASP A 191 -9.10 15.77 0.74
N LEU A 192 -8.66 14.65 1.30
CA LEU A 192 -7.41 13.96 0.97
C LEU A 192 -7.65 12.43 0.92
N ALA A 193 -7.22 11.79 -0.14
CA ALA A 193 -6.97 10.35 -0.19
C ALA A 193 -5.46 10.12 -0.27
N ILE A 194 -4.89 9.45 0.71
CA ILE A 194 -3.44 9.19 0.82
C ILE A 194 -3.20 7.72 1.15
N SER A 195 -2.30 7.07 0.42
CA SER A 195 -1.98 5.65 0.66
C SER A 195 -0.76 5.20 -0.14
N ASN A 196 -0.15 4.12 0.29
CA ASN A 196 0.60 3.21 -0.58
C ASN A 196 -0.39 2.15 -1.08
N ILE A 197 -0.87 2.32 -2.32
CA ILE A 197 -1.89 1.43 -2.87
C ILE A 197 -1.31 0.07 -3.30
N PRO A 198 -2.10 -1.01 -3.32
CA PRO A 198 -1.59 -2.34 -3.63
C PRO A 198 -0.89 -2.41 -4.98
N PHE A 199 0.26 -3.09 -5.03
CA PHE A 199 0.99 -3.39 -6.26
C PHE A 199 0.51 -4.74 -6.80
N GLY A 200 0.06 -4.79 -8.05
CA GLY A 200 -0.37 -6.05 -8.63
C GLY A 200 -1.02 -5.92 -10.00
N ASP A 201 -0.81 -6.94 -10.85
CA ASP A 201 -1.47 -7.08 -12.14
C ASP A 201 -2.68 -8.02 -12.01
N PHE A 202 -3.55 -7.71 -11.06
CA PHE A 202 -4.82 -8.42 -10.85
C PHE A 202 -5.98 -7.44 -10.79
N GLY A 203 -7.14 -7.91 -11.22
CA GLY A 203 -8.33 -7.07 -11.35
C GLY A 203 -9.14 -6.93 -10.07
N VAL A 204 -9.98 -5.89 -10.05
CA VAL A 204 -10.99 -5.65 -9.02
C VAL A 204 -12.35 -5.55 -9.69
N PHE A 205 -13.32 -6.31 -9.20
CA PHE A 205 -14.68 -6.19 -9.70
C PHE A 205 -15.43 -5.05 -8.97
N ASP A 206 -15.92 -4.08 -9.76
CA ASP A 206 -16.81 -3.02 -9.30
C ASP A 206 -17.95 -2.87 -10.32
N ALA A 207 -19.18 -3.07 -9.86
CA ALA A 207 -20.35 -3.05 -10.73
C ALA A 207 -20.60 -1.66 -11.37
N GLU A 208 -20.25 -0.55 -10.69
CA GLU A 208 -20.37 0.80 -11.24
C GLU A 208 -19.35 1.05 -12.34
N PHE A 209 -18.12 0.58 -12.15
CA PHE A 209 -17.09 0.65 -13.19
C PHE A 209 -17.43 -0.22 -14.38
N SER A 210 -17.95 -1.44 -14.16
CA SER A 210 -18.34 -2.36 -15.23
C SER A 210 -19.44 -1.81 -16.14
N ARG A 211 -20.39 -1.05 -15.55
CA ARG A 211 -21.53 -0.43 -16.26
C ARG A 211 -21.20 0.96 -16.82
N SER A 212 -20.03 1.49 -16.55
CA SER A 212 -19.64 2.83 -17.00
C SER A 212 -19.61 2.94 -18.52
N ALA A 213 -20.10 4.05 -19.08
CA ALA A 213 -19.93 4.37 -20.48
C ALA A 213 -18.46 4.61 -20.84
N SER A 214 -17.65 5.10 -19.90
CA SER A 214 -16.21 5.34 -20.10
C SER A 214 -15.44 4.03 -20.29
N PHE A 215 -14.72 3.92 -21.40
CA PHE A 215 -13.79 2.81 -21.64
C PHE A 215 -12.64 2.80 -20.61
N GLY A 216 -12.12 3.98 -20.22
CA GLY A 216 -11.07 4.13 -19.21
C GLY A 216 -11.49 3.52 -17.85
N ARG A 217 -12.71 3.81 -17.39
CA ARG A 217 -13.26 3.23 -16.16
C ARG A 217 -13.40 1.71 -16.24
N ARG A 218 -13.98 1.19 -17.31
CA ARG A 218 -14.09 -0.27 -17.50
C ARG A 218 -12.73 -0.93 -17.58
N SER A 219 -11.75 -0.29 -18.21
CA SER A 219 -10.38 -0.81 -18.33
C SER A 219 -9.62 -0.80 -17.01
N ALA A 220 -9.88 0.18 -16.14
CA ALA A 220 -9.21 0.31 -14.85
C ALA A 220 -9.41 -0.90 -13.93
N GLN A 221 -10.52 -1.63 -14.05
CA GLN A 221 -10.76 -2.84 -13.27
C GLN A 221 -9.79 -3.99 -13.55
N LYS A 222 -9.00 -3.90 -14.62
CA LYS A 222 -8.04 -4.96 -15.00
C LYS A 222 -6.82 -5.00 -14.10
N THR A 223 -6.49 -3.88 -13.45
CA THR A 223 -5.37 -3.80 -12.51
C THR A 223 -5.77 -3.00 -11.27
N ILE A 224 -5.34 -3.49 -10.12
CA ILE A 224 -5.73 -2.92 -8.83
C ILE A 224 -5.31 -1.46 -8.69
N HIS A 225 -4.11 -1.09 -9.13
CA HIS A 225 -3.61 0.27 -8.99
C HIS A 225 -4.38 1.27 -9.89
N ASP A 226 -4.73 0.91 -11.13
CA ASP A 226 -5.55 1.75 -12.00
C ASP A 226 -6.94 2.00 -11.40
N TYR A 227 -7.53 0.93 -10.82
CA TYR A 227 -8.81 1.02 -10.13
C TYR A 227 -8.73 1.97 -8.92
N PHE A 228 -7.69 1.85 -8.09
CA PHE A 228 -7.54 2.69 -6.89
C PHE A 228 -7.45 4.17 -7.23
N PHE A 229 -6.73 4.56 -8.29
CA PHE A 229 -6.67 5.95 -8.72
C PHE A 229 -8.04 6.51 -9.10
N LEU A 230 -8.78 5.82 -9.97
CA LEU A 230 -10.08 6.31 -10.38
C LEU A 230 -11.11 6.27 -9.26
N LYS A 231 -11.09 5.26 -8.40
CA LYS A 231 -11.97 5.17 -7.24
C LYS A 231 -11.60 6.22 -6.17
N GLY A 232 -10.30 6.49 -5.98
CA GLY A 232 -9.81 7.56 -5.12
C GLY A 232 -10.27 8.94 -5.58
N LEU A 233 -10.21 9.19 -6.90
CA LEU A 233 -10.76 10.42 -7.50
C LEU A 233 -12.29 10.51 -7.36
N ASP A 234 -13.02 9.39 -7.39
CA ASP A 234 -14.45 9.41 -7.10
C ASP A 234 -14.73 9.74 -5.62
N ALA A 235 -13.87 9.29 -4.70
CA ALA A 235 -14.05 9.47 -3.25
C ALA A 235 -13.72 10.89 -2.77
N VAL A 236 -12.70 11.55 -3.35
CA VAL A 236 -12.37 12.92 -2.96
C VAL A 236 -13.37 13.92 -3.56
N ARG A 237 -13.63 15.03 -2.83
CA ARG A 237 -14.45 16.12 -3.32
C ARG A 237 -13.77 16.91 -4.44
N ASP A 238 -14.48 17.80 -5.08
CA ASP A 238 -13.89 18.77 -6.01
C ASP A 238 -12.84 19.63 -5.29
N GLY A 239 -11.66 19.82 -5.90
CA GLY A 239 -10.48 20.43 -5.27
C GLY A 239 -9.73 19.53 -4.28
N GLY A 240 -10.25 18.34 -3.97
CA GLY A 240 -9.60 17.35 -3.09
C GLY A 240 -8.35 16.73 -3.73
N ILE A 241 -7.47 16.20 -2.88
CA ILE A 241 -6.17 15.68 -3.27
C ILE A 241 -6.18 14.15 -3.22
N VAL A 242 -5.58 13.51 -4.23
CA VAL A 242 -5.19 12.09 -4.21
C VAL A 242 -3.67 12.03 -4.23
N ALA A 243 -3.04 11.46 -3.20
CA ALA A 243 -1.60 11.32 -3.06
C ALA A 243 -1.26 9.84 -2.83
N PHE A 244 -0.94 9.12 -3.91
CA PHE A 244 -0.70 7.67 -3.85
C PHE A 244 0.73 7.31 -4.21
N VAL A 245 1.35 6.49 -3.36
CA VAL A 245 2.51 5.67 -3.73
C VAL A 245 1.98 4.44 -4.45
N THR A 246 2.55 4.11 -5.58
CA THR A 246 2.08 3.04 -6.47
C THR A 246 3.23 2.38 -7.22
N SER A 247 2.98 1.25 -7.88
CA SER A 247 3.96 0.67 -8.79
C SER A 247 4.17 1.55 -10.03
N GLN A 248 5.35 1.50 -10.62
CA GLN A 248 5.65 2.15 -11.91
C GLN A 248 4.68 1.72 -13.04
N GLY A 249 3.97 0.61 -12.84
CA GLY A 249 3.00 0.08 -13.80
C GLY A 249 1.85 1.04 -14.14
N VAL A 250 1.52 2.01 -13.28
CA VAL A 250 0.49 3.03 -13.58
C VAL A 250 0.93 3.94 -14.73
N LEU A 251 2.14 4.49 -14.63
CA LEU A 251 2.67 5.42 -15.64
C LEU A 251 3.29 4.69 -16.84
N ASN A 252 3.91 3.52 -16.63
CA ASN A 252 4.56 2.73 -17.68
C ASN A 252 3.59 1.79 -18.44
N SER A 253 2.31 1.75 -18.06
CA SER A 253 1.30 0.92 -18.74
C SER A 253 0.96 1.41 -20.13
N SER A 254 0.77 0.49 -21.07
CA SER A 254 0.18 0.79 -22.39
C SER A 254 -1.31 1.20 -22.32
N ARG A 255 -1.97 1.12 -21.16
CA ARG A 255 -3.37 1.50 -20.94
C ARG A 255 -3.55 3.02 -20.84
N VAL A 256 -3.29 3.72 -21.93
CA VAL A 256 -3.42 5.19 -22.04
C VAL A 256 -4.83 5.67 -21.69
N SER A 257 -5.87 4.86 -21.96
CA SER A 257 -7.26 5.22 -21.68
C SER A 257 -7.55 5.46 -20.19
N VAL A 258 -6.85 4.76 -19.29
CA VAL A 258 -7.00 4.98 -17.84
C VAL A 258 -6.36 6.31 -17.44
N ARG A 259 -5.14 6.60 -17.91
CA ARG A 259 -4.50 7.90 -17.64
C ARG A 259 -5.30 9.06 -18.22
N ASN A 260 -5.85 8.92 -19.43
CA ASN A 260 -6.75 9.94 -20.00
C ASN A 260 -7.98 10.16 -19.12
N GLU A 261 -8.60 9.09 -18.56
CA GLU A 261 -9.72 9.20 -17.63
C GLU A 261 -9.30 9.91 -16.34
N MET A 262 -8.11 9.60 -15.78
CA MET A 262 -7.58 10.25 -14.58
C MET A 262 -7.40 11.76 -14.83
N PHE A 263 -6.67 12.13 -15.89
CA PHE A 263 -6.36 13.53 -16.19
C PHE A 263 -7.54 14.31 -16.79
N SER A 264 -8.61 13.63 -17.23
CA SER A 264 -9.85 14.34 -17.58
C SER A 264 -10.61 14.89 -16.38
N LYS A 265 -10.32 14.40 -15.17
CA LYS A 265 -11.02 14.72 -13.91
C LYS A 265 -10.13 15.34 -12.85
N ALA A 266 -8.82 15.36 -13.06
CA ALA A 266 -7.87 15.85 -12.08
C ALA A 266 -6.68 16.52 -12.76
N ASN A 267 -6.12 17.53 -12.10
CA ASN A 267 -4.87 18.15 -12.48
C ASN A 267 -3.70 17.40 -11.86
N LEU A 268 -2.62 17.19 -12.63
CA LEU A 268 -1.36 16.71 -12.10
C LEU A 268 -0.76 17.78 -11.17
N VAL A 269 -0.51 17.40 -9.91
CA VAL A 269 0.25 18.24 -8.96
C VAL A 269 1.71 17.81 -8.97
N SER A 270 1.98 16.51 -8.93
CA SER A 270 3.35 15.98 -8.99
C SER A 270 3.34 14.49 -9.40
N ALA A 271 4.40 14.07 -10.10
CA ALA A 271 4.74 12.67 -10.29
C ALA A 271 6.25 12.51 -10.03
N ILE A 272 6.61 11.64 -9.10
CA ILE A 272 8.00 11.40 -8.66
C ILE A 272 8.27 9.91 -8.72
N ARG A 273 9.34 9.50 -9.41
CA ARG A 273 9.83 8.13 -9.41
C ARG A 273 10.71 7.89 -8.21
N LEU A 274 10.35 6.89 -7.42
CA LEU A 274 11.05 6.51 -6.19
C LEU A 274 12.04 5.38 -6.48
N PRO A 275 13.14 5.29 -5.71
CA PRO A 275 14.12 4.23 -5.88
C PRO A 275 13.55 2.83 -5.62
N ASN A 276 13.99 1.84 -6.40
CA ASN A 276 13.54 0.45 -6.29
C ASN A 276 13.87 -0.17 -4.93
N ASN A 277 14.92 0.30 -4.25
CA ASN A 277 15.30 -0.20 -2.94
C ASN A 277 14.54 0.44 -1.76
N LEU A 278 13.51 1.24 -2.02
CA LEU A 278 12.66 1.86 -1.01
C LEU A 278 12.06 0.84 -0.01
N PHE A 279 11.66 -0.33 -0.50
CA PHE A 279 10.98 -1.35 0.32
C PHE A 279 11.89 -2.50 0.77
N THR A 280 13.20 -2.45 0.46
CA THR A 280 14.12 -3.56 0.71
C THR A 280 14.23 -3.91 2.18
N ASP A 281 14.29 -2.92 3.07
CA ASP A 281 14.41 -3.15 4.52
C ASP A 281 13.15 -3.77 5.13
N ASN A 282 11.96 -3.43 4.63
CA ASN A 282 10.68 -3.89 5.16
C ASN A 282 10.17 -5.16 4.49
N ALA A 283 10.34 -5.28 3.17
CA ALA A 283 9.80 -6.38 2.38
C ALA A 283 10.86 -7.38 1.87
N GLY A 284 12.14 -7.04 1.99
CA GLY A 284 13.24 -7.87 1.48
C GLY A 284 13.26 -7.98 -0.05
N THR A 285 12.62 -7.03 -0.77
CA THR A 285 12.55 -7.03 -2.22
C THR A 285 12.64 -5.62 -2.79
N GLU A 286 13.18 -5.50 -3.99
CA GLU A 286 13.22 -4.25 -4.75
C GLU A 286 11.92 -4.10 -5.56
N ALA A 287 11.31 -2.92 -5.50
CA ALA A 287 10.09 -2.62 -6.22
C ALA A 287 10.11 -1.21 -6.80
N GLY A 288 10.05 -1.08 -8.11
CA GLY A 288 9.90 0.21 -8.78
C GLY A 288 8.55 0.85 -8.45
N SER A 289 8.57 2.05 -7.91
CA SER A 289 7.39 2.78 -7.47
C SER A 289 7.42 4.24 -7.87
N ASP A 290 6.24 4.84 -7.93
CA ASP A 290 6.03 6.26 -8.22
C ASP A 290 5.12 6.86 -7.13
N LEU A 291 5.39 8.10 -6.70
CA LEU A 291 4.45 8.94 -5.97
C LEU A 291 3.71 9.81 -6.98
N ILE A 292 2.39 9.71 -7.04
CA ILE A 292 1.55 10.49 -7.94
C ILE A 292 0.57 11.31 -7.09
N ILE A 293 0.59 12.63 -7.26
CA ILE A 293 -0.29 13.57 -6.57
C ILE A 293 -1.18 14.26 -7.60
N LEU A 294 -2.49 14.10 -7.43
CA LEU A 294 -3.53 14.66 -8.28
C LEU A 294 -4.45 15.57 -7.47
N GLN A 295 -4.94 16.65 -8.08
CA GLN A 295 -6.03 17.45 -7.53
C GLN A 295 -7.27 17.31 -8.40
N LYS A 296 -8.38 16.84 -7.82
CA LYS A 296 -9.64 16.72 -8.55
C LYS A 296 -10.14 18.07 -9.01
N ASP A 297 -10.56 18.15 -10.27
CA ASP A 297 -11.10 19.37 -10.90
C ASP A 297 -12.24 18.98 -11.85
N LEU A 298 -13.47 19.18 -11.42
CA LEU A 298 -14.67 18.91 -12.21
C LEU A 298 -14.93 19.94 -13.30
N GLN A 299 -14.21 21.09 -13.26
CA GLN A 299 -14.32 22.15 -14.26
C GLN A 299 -13.21 22.06 -15.34
N LYS A 300 -12.33 21.06 -15.25
CA LYS A 300 -11.21 20.87 -16.15
C LYS A 300 -11.66 20.70 -17.60
N LYS A 301 -11.11 21.53 -18.50
CA LYS A 301 -11.52 21.55 -19.91
C LYS A 301 -10.59 20.76 -20.86
N GLY A 302 -9.44 20.28 -20.36
CA GLY A 302 -8.49 19.54 -21.18
C GLY A 302 -7.19 19.23 -20.46
N LEU A 303 -6.34 18.46 -21.10
CA LEU A 303 -5.03 18.08 -20.56
C LEU A 303 -4.01 19.20 -20.75
N THR A 304 -3.20 19.47 -19.74
CA THR A 304 -1.99 20.29 -19.86
C THR A 304 -0.96 19.62 -20.78
N GLN A 305 0.09 20.34 -21.16
CA GLN A 305 1.18 19.75 -21.95
C GLN A 305 1.88 18.64 -21.16
N GLU A 306 2.15 18.86 -19.88
CA GLU A 306 2.79 17.91 -18.98
C GLU A 306 1.95 16.61 -18.81
N GLU A 307 0.64 16.75 -18.62
CA GLU A 307 -0.27 15.61 -18.55
C GLU A 307 -0.36 14.81 -19.85
N ARG A 308 -0.27 15.49 -21.00
CA ARG A 308 -0.19 14.81 -22.31
C ARG A 308 1.08 13.98 -22.42
N VAL A 309 2.22 14.48 -21.95
CA VAL A 309 3.47 13.72 -21.90
C VAL A 309 3.34 12.48 -21.05
N LEU A 310 2.65 12.56 -19.88
CA LEU A 310 2.36 11.39 -19.03
C LEU A 310 1.49 10.32 -19.70
N THR A 311 0.78 10.64 -20.79
CA THR A 311 0.05 9.63 -21.54
C THR A 311 0.92 8.90 -22.57
N ILE A 312 2.15 9.36 -22.83
CA ILE A 312 3.06 8.81 -23.84
C ILE A 312 3.99 7.78 -23.22
N ILE A 313 4.08 6.61 -23.83
CA ILE A 313 5.03 5.56 -23.50
C ILE A 313 6.14 5.54 -24.56
N GLN A 314 7.38 5.60 -24.10
CA GLN A 314 8.55 5.50 -24.97
C GLN A 314 9.21 4.13 -24.80
N THR A 315 9.62 3.53 -25.93
CA THR A 315 10.31 2.24 -25.98
C THR A 315 11.76 2.37 -26.44
N GLU A 316 12.18 3.53 -26.92
CA GLU A 316 13.45 3.68 -27.65
C GLU A 316 14.58 4.34 -26.83
N HIS A 317 14.27 5.21 -25.87
CA HIS A 317 15.30 6.02 -25.19
C HIS A 317 16.24 5.26 -24.27
N ASN A 318 15.85 4.11 -23.73
CA ASN A 318 16.67 3.31 -22.82
C ASN A 318 17.07 1.96 -23.43
N GLY A 319 17.38 1.94 -24.76
CA GLY A 319 17.83 0.73 -25.43
C GLY A 319 16.73 -0.37 -25.47
N GLY A 320 15.48 0.01 -25.77
CA GLY A 320 14.35 -0.89 -25.92
C GLY A 320 13.56 -1.14 -24.62
N LEU A 321 13.87 -0.43 -23.53
CA LEU A 321 13.08 -0.49 -22.31
C LEU A 321 11.85 0.41 -22.40
N THR A 322 10.70 -0.10 -21.95
CA THR A 322 9.46 0.67 -21.88
C THR A 322 9.48 1.58 -20.66
N ASP A 323 9.33 2.89 -20.88
CA ASP A 323 9.24 3.88 -19.81
C ASP A 323 8.24 4.98 -20.18
N ASN A 324 7.79 5.74 -19.18
CA ASN A 324 6.94 6.91 -19.42
C ASN A 324 7.80 8.08 -19.92
N ALA A 325 7.36 8.76 -20.99
CA ALA A 325 8.04 9.89 -21.58
C ALA A 325 8.28 11.04 -20.58
N TYR A 326 7.40 11.19 -19.60
CA TYR A 326 7.52 12.22 -18.56
C TYR A 326 8.87 12.20 -17.87
N PHE A 327 9.36 11.02 -17.48
CA PHE A 327 10.63 10.88 -16.77
C PHE A 327 11.85 11.06 -17.68
N ALA A 328 11.71 10.95 -18.99
CA ALA A 328 12.77 11.31 -19.93
C ALA A 328 12.94 12.83 -20.05
N TYR A 329 11.84 13.59 -19.91
CA TYR A 329 11.86 15.06 -19.92
C TYR A 329 12.09 15.69 -18.55
N HIS A 330 11.79 14.96 -17.47
CA HIS A 330 11.85 15.42 -16.07
C HIS A 330 12.71 14.47 -15.24
N THR A 331 14.00 14.41 -15.56
CA THR A 331 14.95 13.53 -14.86
C THR A 331 15.16 13.94 -13.39
N GLU A 332 14.94 15.21 -13.05
CA GLU A 332 14.92 15.73 -11.69
C GLU A 332 13.77 15.17 -10.82
N ARG A 333 12.80 14.52 -11.45
CA ARG A 333 11.70 13.82 -10.77
C ARG A 333 11.99 12.35 -10.49
N ILE A 334 13.20 11.89 -10.76
CA ILE A 334 13.65 10.53 -10.45
C ILE A 334 14.61 10.63 -9.26
N ILE A 335 14.21 10.11 -8.12
CA ILE A 335 15.05 10.07 -6.92
C ILE A 335 16.00 8.87 -7.04
N HIS A 336 17.30 9.10 -7.16
CA HIS A 336 18.29 8.05 -7.24
C HIS A 336 19.72 8.58 -7.02
N THR A 337 20.64 7.68 -6.65
CA THR A 337 22.09 7.90 -6.70
C THR A 337 22.75 7.01 -7.73
N ASP A 338 22.10 5.91 -8.11
CA ASP A 338 22.56 4.98 -9.13
C ASP A 338 21.40 4.45 -9.98
N ALA A 339 21.68 4.14 -11.24
CA ALA A 339 20.72 3.63 -12.20
C ALA A 339 21.35 2.53 -13.06
N LYS A 340 20.68 1.38 -13.19
CA LYS A 340 21.14 0.24 -14.00
C LYS A 340 19.99 -0.44 -14.71
N ARG A 341 20.32 -1.17 -15.76
CA ARG A 341 19.35 -2.10 -16.38
C ARG A 341 19.14 -3.30 -15.47
N GLY A 342 17.88 -3.70 -15.33
CA GLY A 342 17.47 -4.84 -14.55
C GLY A 342 16.08 -5.32 -14.97
N THR A 343 15.29 -5.75 -14.01
CA THR A 343 13.91 -6.20 -14.25
C THR A 343 12.97 -5.53 -13.26
N ASP A 344 11.72 -5.38 -13.68
CA ASP A 344 10.62 -4.99 -12.78
C ASP A 344 10.23 -6.16 -11.84
N LEU A 345 9.25 -5.92 -10.97
CA LEU A 345 8.69 -6.95 -10.05
C LEU A 345 8.18 -8.21 -10.76
N TYR A 346 7.88 -8.12 -12.04
CA TYR A 346 7.31 -9.20 -12.86
C TYR A 346 8.33 -9.84 -13.79
N GLY A 347 9.63 -9.48 -13.66
CA GLY A 347 10.72 -10.01 -14.46
C GLY A 347 10.83 -9.40 -15.87
N LYS A 348 10.09 -8.33 -16.18
CA LYS A 348 10.23 -7.61 -17.46
C LYS A 348 11.41 -6.67 -17.40
N PRO A 349 12.17 -6.50 -18.52
CA PRO A 349 13.27 -5.56 -18.59
C PRO A 349 12.84 -4.14 -18.20
N ALA A 350 13.55 -3.51 -17.28
CA ALA A 350 13.27 -2.17 -16.77
C ALA A 350 14.53 -1.45 -16.32
N MET A 351 14.48 -0.13 -16.19
CA MET A 351 15.46 0.62 -15.43
C MET A 351 15.23 0.42 -13.93
N VAL A 352 16.27 0.14 -13.21
CA VAL A 352 16.29 -0.01 -11.75
C VAL A 352 17.07 1.18 -11.19
N TYR A 353 16.40 2.00 -10.40
CA TYR A 353 16.95 3.14 -9.71
C TYR A 353 17.18 2.79 -8.24
N THR A 354 18.35 3.12 -7.70
CA THR A 354 18.66 2.88 -6.28
C THR A 354 19.20 4.14 -5.61
N HIS A 355 19.03 4.26 -4.32
CA HIS A 355 19.58 5.35 -3.52
C HIS A 355 20.46 4.82 -2.41
N SER A 356 21.73 5.24 -2.38
CA SER A 356 22.74 4.74 -1.44
C SER A 356 22.50 5.18 0.01
N GLY A 357 21.78 6.30 0.22
CA GLY A 357 21.39 6.78 1.53
C GLY A 357 20.24 6.02 2.20
N GLY A 358 19.74 4.96 1.55
CA GLY A 358 18.57 4.20 2.06
C GLY A 358 17.33 5.08 2.20
N VAL A 359 16.42 4.66 3.09
CA VAL A 359 15.13 5.36 3.31
C VAL A 359 15.33 6.81 3.77
N GLU A 360 16.27 7.07 4.67
CA GLU A 360 16.53 8.42 5.19
C GLU A 360 17.07 9.37 4.11
N GLY A 361 17.83 8.86 3.15
CA GLY A 361 18.31 9.66 2.03
C GLY A 361 17.27 9.90 0.93
N ILE A 362 16.17 9.12 0.94
CA ILE A 362 15.03 9.28 0.02
C ILE A 362 14.01 10.26 0.58
N ALA A 363 13.80 10.23 1.90
CA ALA A 363 12.89 11.11 2.62
C ALA A 363 13.42 12.56 2.66
#